data_10ce262087cbe1262e1e39db16678fe2
#
_entry.id   10ce262087cbe1262e1e39db16678fe2
#
_cell.length_a   1.000
_cell.length_b   1.000
_cell.length_c   1.000
_cell.angle_alpha   90.00
_cell.angle_beta   90.00
_cell.angle_gamma   90.00
#
_symmetry.space_group_name_H-M   'P 1'
#
loop_
_entity.id
_entity.type
_entity.pdbx_description
1 polymer ?
#
loop_
_entity_poly.entity_id
_entity_poly.type
_entity_poly.pdbx_seq_one_letter_code
_entity_poly.pdbx_strand_id
1 'polypeptide(L)'
;LAGLSMRELSDKLEGLVSYNAISKYEKAQMMPDSKVLLQLSKALNVKTDYFFRPFTVSIENIAFRKKRKLSVKEVNAIKENVTDAISRYIELEGFLNLPINFVNPLAKIVIKNGADIESAVTTLLESWKLGINALPNVIELLEDKEIKVIEIDAKAEFDGFSGWANNKIPVIVVNTNFSIERKRFTALHELGHLVLSFDPELDEKTIEKLCHRFAGAMLMPQETFLNEFGSNRKRISVGELIAIKESYGISIQAIMARAKDLGCISEDRYISFRKWVNASDDRKKEIGLGGYQGK
;
A
#
# COMPACT_ATOMS: atom_id res chain seq x y z
N LEU A 1 12.53 14.48 -1.49
CA LEU A 1 13.04 14.12 -0.15
C LEU A 1 12.68 15.20 0.89
N ALA A 2 13.23 16.42 0.78
CA ALA A 2 13.04 17.48 1.79
C ALA A 2 11.68 18.20 1.73
N GLY A 3 10.83 17.91 0.75
CA GLY A 3 9.53 18.55 0.58
C GLY A 3 9.57 20.05 0.35
N LEU A 4 10.71 20.60 -0.06
CA LEU A 4 10.90 22.03 -0.32
C LEU A 4 10.63 22.34 -1.79
N SER A 5 10.02 23.50 -2.07
CA SER A 5 10.03 24.09 -3.42
C SER A 5 11.42 24.69 -3.69
N MET A 6 11.75 24.92 -4.98
CA MET A 6 13.01 25.58 -5.35
C MET A 6 13.16 26.98 -4.73
N ARG A 7 12.05 27.69 -4.49
CA ARG A 7 12.06 29.00 -3.81
C ARG A 7 12.38 28.85 -2.33
N GLU A 8 11.67 27.95 -1.62
CA GLU A 8 11.93 27.64 -0.22
C GLU A 8 13.36 27.15 -0.01
N LEU A 9 13.91 26.38 -0.96
CA LEU A 9 15.31 25.95 -0.92
C LEU A 9 16.27 27.12 -1.11
N SER A 10 16.01 28.01 -2.07
CA SER A 10 16.80 29.25 -2.28
C SER A 10 16.82 30.13 -1.03
N ASP A 11 15.65 30.33 -0.40
CA ASP A 11 15.52 31.11 0.85
C ASP A 11 16.30 30.44 1.99
N LYS A 12 16.22 29.11 2.11
CA LYS A 12 16.96 28.34 3.13
C LYS A 12 18.48 28.36 2.92
N LEU A 13 18.93 28.62 1.70
CA LEU A 13 20.33 28.83 1.34
C LEU A 13 20.78 30.29 1.51
N GLU A 14 19.95 31.16 2.16
CA GLU A 14 20.26 32.56 2.46
C GLU A 14 20.71 33.37 1.22
N GLY A 15 20.16 33.04 0.07
CA GLY A 15 20.48 33.71 -1.20
C GLY A 15 21.83 33.31 -1.82
N LEU A 16 22.54 32.33 -1.28
CA LEU A 16 23.78 31.82 -1.87
C LEU A 16 23.54 31.27 -3.28
N VAL A 17 22.34 30.72 -3.54
CA VAL A 17 21.94 30.17 -4.83
C VAL A 17 20.55 30.66 -5.18
N SER A 18 20.41 31.23 -6.37
CA SER A 18 19.11 31.67 -6.86
C SER A 18 18.21 30.53 -7.29
N TYR A 19 16.89 30.74 -7.27
CA TYR A 19 15.91 29.83 -7.83
C TYR A 19 16.26 29.33 -9.25
N ASN A 20 16.74 30.25 -10.12
CA ASN A 20 17.13 29.90 -11.49
C ASN A 20 18.35 28.98 -11.52
N ALA A 21 19.31 29.16 -10.62
CA ALA A 21 20.48 28.29 -10.54
C ALA A 21 20.08 26.89 -10.06
N ILE A 22 19.21 26.79 -9.04
CA ILE A 22 18.67 25.49 -8.57
C ILE A 22 17.96 24.78 -9.73
N SER A 23 17.11 25.49 -10.50
CA SER A 23 16.45 24.90 -11.66
C SER A 23 17.41 24.39 -12.73
N LYS A 24 18.56 25.06 -12.93
CA LYS A 24 19.60 24.59 -13.86
C LYS A 24 20.33 23.36 -13.32
N TYR A 25 20.55 23.28 -12.00
CA TYR A 25 21.13 22.08 -11.37
C TYR A 25 20.21 20.87 -11.55
N GLU A 26 18.90 21.03 -11.27
CA GLU A 26 17.93 19.94 -11.45
C GLU A 26 17.81 19.45 -12.90
N LYS A 27 18.03 20.34 -13.87
CA LYS A 27 18.02 20.01 -15.30
C LYS A 27 19.39 19.54 -15.84
N ALA A 28 20.37 19.35 -14.98
CA ALA A 28 21.76 19.03 -15.34
C ALA A 28 22.38 20.03 -16.36
N GLN A 29 21.89 21.29 -16.38
CA GLN A 29 22.39 22.35 -17.25
C GLN A 29 23.58 23.10 -16.64
N MET A 30 23.81 22.92 -15.35
CA MET A 30 24.92 23.51 -14.61
C MET A 30 25.25 22.61 -13.41
N MET A 31 26.53 22.52 -13.06
CA MET A 31 26.98 21.81 -11.87
C MET A 31 27.18 22.79 -10.70
N PRO A 32 26.70 22.48 -9.48
CA PRO A 32 27.02 23.24 -8.29
C PRO A 32 28.50 23.05 -7.93
N ASP A 33 29.14 24.10 -7.42
CA ASP A 33 30.48 23.99 -6.83
C ASP A 33 30.45 23.29 -5.47
N SER A 34 31.63 22.96 -4.92
CA SER A 34 31.74 22.25 -3.65
C SER A 34 31.12 23.00 -2.47
N LYS A 35 31.18 24.34 -2.45
CA LYS A 35 30.57 25.16 -1.42
C LYS A 35 29.05 25.09 -1.45
N VAL A 36 28.51 25.19 -2.65
CA VAL A 36 27.06 25.07 -2.90
C VAL A 36 26.57 23.66 -2.56
N LEU A 37 27.30 22.60 -2.96
CA LEU A 37 26.97 21.21 -2.61
C LEU A 37 26.90 20.99 -1.09
N LEU A 38 27.85 21.52 -0.33
CA LEU A 38 27.87 21.44 1.12
C LEU A 38 26.67 22.15 1.75
N GLN A 39 26.27 23.30 1.24
CA GLN A 39 25.11 24.03 1.72
C GLN A 39 23.80 23.32 1.33
N LEU A 40 23.70 22.81 0.12
CA LEU A 40 22.57 21.97 -0.34
C LEU A 40 22.41 20.73 0.55
N SER A 41 23.51 20.03 0.88
CA SER A 41 23.46 18.86 1.74
C SER A 41 22.89 19.17 3.12
N LYS A 42 23.31 20.30 3.72
CA LYS A 42 22.78 20.78 5.00
C LYS A 42 21.31 21.20 4.90
N ALA A 43 20.97 22.01 3.89
CA ALA A 43 19.61 22.50 3.70
C ALA A 43 18.59 21.39 3.45
N LEU A 44 18.99 20.34 2.74
CA LEU A 44 18.17 19.18 2.39
C LEU A 44 18.30 18.04 3.42
N ASN A 45 19.19 18.16 4.40
CA ASN A 45 19.50 17.14 5.40
C ASN A 45 19.89 15.79 4.77
N VAL A 46 20.76 15.83 3.75
CA VAL A 46 21.32 14.66 3.07
C VAL A 46 22.85 14.71 3.12
N LYS A 47 23.53 13.57 2.99
CA LYS A 47 24.98 13.52 2.82
C LYS A 47 25.37 14.04 1.44
N THR A 48 26.55 14.61 1.28
CA THR A 48 27.09 15.08 -0.02
C THR A 48 27.12 13.98 -1.07
N ASP A 49 27.43 12.74 -0.66
CA ASP A 49 27.46 11.56 -1.55
C ASP A 49 26.13 11.29 -2.23
N TYR A 50 25.00 11.77 -1.66
CA TYR A 50 23.67 11.66 -2.25
C TYR A 50 23.63 12.26 -3.68
N PHE A 51 24.32 13.39 -3.92
CA PHE A 51 24.31 14.07 -5.19
C PHE A 51 25.16 13.37 -6.29
N PHE A 52 25.97 12.40 -5.90
CA PHE A 52 26.84 11.65 -6.80
C PHE A 52 26.36 10.22 -7.08
N ARG A 53 25.28 9.80 -6.43
CA ARG A 53 24.70 8.47 -6.66
C ARG A 53 24.07 8.39 -8.04
N PRO A 54 24.33 7.33 -8.80
CA PRO A 54 23.58 7.09 -10.01
C PRO A 54 22.12 6.77 -9.66
N PHE A 55 21.19 7.51 -10.20
CA PHE A 55 19.77 7.16 -10.14
C PHE A 55 19.49 6.03 -11.13
N THR A 56 19.54 4.79 -10.64
CA THR A 56 19.39 3.58 -11.47
C THR A 56 17.99 2.99 -11.41
N VAL A 57 17.10 3.54 -10.57
CA VAL A 57 15.76 3.02 -10.35
C VAL A 57 14.72 4.03 -10.79
N SER A 58 13.85 3.62 -11.71
CA SER A 58 12.59 4.29 -12.01
C SER A 58 11.44 3.48 -11.41
N ILE A 59 10.48 4.14 -10.78
CA ILE A 59 9.23 3.48 -10.36
C ILE A 59 8.16 3.84 -11.37
N GLU A 60 7.69 2.84 -12.12
CA GLU A 60 6.72 2.98 -13.19
C GLU A 60 5.38 2.32 -12.83
N ASN A 61 4.35 2.62 -13.61
CA ASN A 61 2.99 2.07 -13.41
C ASN A 61 2.46 2.27 -11.98
N ILE A 62 2.76 3.43 -11.38
CA ILE A 62 2.29 3.74 -10.04
C ILE A 62 0.78 3.96 -10.12
N ALA A 63 0.02 3.03 -9.57
CA ALA A 63 -1.40 3.21 -9.30
C ALA A 63 -1.58 4.20 -8.13
N PHE A 64 -1.23 5.48 -8.35
CA PHE A 64 -1.58 6.49 -7.38
C PHE A 64 -3.09 6.59 -7.34
N ARG A 65 -3.70 6.05 -6.30
CA ARG A 65 -5.02 6.52 -5.93
C ARG A 65 -4.93 8.01 -5.73
N LYS A 66 -5.46 8.77 -6.68
CA LYS A 66 -5.77 10.17 -6.48
C LYS A 66 -6.79 10.28 -5.36
N LYS A 67 -6.36 10.10 -4.12
CA LYS A 67 -7.08 10.71 -3.02
C LYS A 67 -6.96 12.20 -3.28
N ARG A 68 -8.09 12.83 -3.62
CA ARG A 68 -8.25 14.24 -4.03
C ARG A 68 -7.67 15.28 -3.04
N LYS A 69 -6.94 14.85 -2.01
CA LYS A 69 -6.50 15.66 -0.88
C LYS A 69 -5.00 15.89 -0.79
N LEU A 70 -4.17 15.09 -1.49
CA LEU A 70 -2.73 15.33 -1.50
C LEU A 70 -2.36 16.32 -2.59
N SER A 71 -1.54 17.31 -2.24
CA SER A 71 -0.94 18.22 -3.21
C SER A 71 0.06 17.50 -4.11
N VAL A 72 0.29 18.01 -5.31
CA VAL A 72 1.31 17.47 -6.23
C VAL A 72 2.70 17.44 -5.56
N LYS A 73 3.00 18.45 -4.72
CA LYS A 73 4.25 18.53 -3.96
C LYS A 73 4.41 17.35 -3.00
N GLU A 74 3.34 16.98 -2.25
CA GLU A 74 3.36 15.85 -1.32
C GLU A 74 3.49 14.51 -2.05
N VAL A 75 2.78 14.34 -3.15
CA VAL A 75 2.88 13.15 -3.99
C VAL A 75 4.31 12.99 -4.52
N ASN A 76 4.93 14.05 -5.03
CA ASN A 76 6.29 13.99 -5.53
C ASN A 76 7.30 13.70 -4.42
N ALA A 77 7.13 14.30 -3.23
CA ALA A 77 8.00 14.02 -2.08
C ALA A 77 7.92 12.55 -1.65
N ILE A 78 6.73 11.96 -1.64
CA ILE A 78 6.54 10.52 -1.35
C ILE A 78 7.23 9.68 -2.42
N LYS A 79 7.04 10.00 -3.70
CA LYS A 79 7.70 9.28 -4.81
C LYS A 79 9.21 9.27 -4.66
N GLU A 80 9.81 10.42 -4.43
CA GLU A 80 11.26 10.55 -4.28
C GLU A 80 11.79 9.77 -3.08
N ASN A 81 11.09 9.82 -1.94
CA ASN A 81 11.47 9.05 -0.75
C ASN A 81 11.42 7.55 -1.02
N VAL A 82 10.40 7.08 -1.70
CA VAL A 82 10.24 5.66 -2.05
C VAL A 82 11.30 5.25 -3.08
N THR A 83 11.55 6.06 -4.09
CA THR A 83 12.57 5.79 -5.10
C THR A 83 13.96 5.69 -4.48
N ASP A 84 14.32 6.60 -3.54
CA ASP A 84 15.59 6.51 -2.80
C ASP A 84 15.67 5.25 -1.94
N ALA A 85 14.60 4.91 -1.22
CA ALA A 85 14.56 3.71 -0.40
C ALA A 85 14.73 2.42 -1.23
N ILE A 86 13.99 2.30 -2.33
CA ILE A 86 14.08 1.15 -3.24
C ILE A 86 15.43 1.09 -3.94
N SER A 87 16.02 2.22 -4.33
CA SER A 87 17.36 2.26 -4.94
C SER A 87 18.41 1.67 -4.00
N ARG A 88 18.35 2.05 -2.71
CA ARG A 88 19.27 1.50 -1.68
C ARG A 88 19.02 0.01 -1.44
N TYR A 89 17.77 -0.41 -1.44
CA TYR A 89 17.39 -1.80 -1.24
C TYR A 89 17.96 -2.67 -2.38
N ILE A 90 17.74 -2.26 -3.63
CA ILE A 90 18.26 -2.98 -4.81
C ILE A 90 19.79 -2.98 -4.85
N GLU A 91 20.43 -1.86 -4.49
CA GLU A 91 21.89 -1.78 -4.39
C GLU A 91 22.43 -2.79 -3.36
N LEU A 92 21.79 -2.89 -2.20
CA LEU A 92 22.18 -3.83 -1.14
C LEU A 92 22.02 -5.29 -1.59
N GLU A 93 20.90 -5.63 -2.24
CA GLU A 93 20.67 -6.96 -2.82
C GLU A 93 21.71 -7.28 -3.90
N GLY A 94 22.10 -6.29 -4.71
CA GLY A 94 23.16 -6.42 -5.70
C GLY A 94 24.52 -6.76 -5.09
N PHE A 95 24.87 -6.14 -3.95
CA PHE A 95 26.10 -6.50 -3.20
C PHE A 95 26.07 -7.93 -2.66
N LEU A 96 24.87 -8.41 -2.28
CA LEU A 96 24.67 -9.77 -1.76
C LEU A 96 24.49 -10.82 -2.87
N ASN A 97 24.49 -10.41 -4.15
CA ASN A 97 24.18 -11.24 -5.31
C ASN A 97 22.83 -11.99 -5.17
N LEU A 98 21.83 -11.37 -4.57
CA LEU A 98 20.50 -11.93 -4.44
C LEU A 98 19.73 -11.80 -5.76
N PRO A 99 19.20 -12.89 -6.32
CA PRO A 99 18.44 -12.81 -7.56
C PRO A 99 17.06 -12.17 -7.31
N ILE A 100 16.61 -11.34 -8.25
CA ILE A 100 15.24 -10.80 -8.26
C ILE A 100 14.37 -11.75 -9.05
N ASN A 101 13.53 -12.53 -8.39
CA ASN A 101 12.75 -13.63 -8.96
C ASN A 101 11.25 -13.57 -8.66
N PHE A 102 10.65 -12.40 -8.71
CA PHE A 102 9.19 -12.31 -8.56
C PHE A 102 8.49 -13.06 -9.71
N VAL A 103 7.63 -14.01 -9.34
CA VAL A 103 6.75 -14.72 -10.27
C VAL A 103 5.30 -14.50 -9.86
N ASN A 104 4.51 -13.95 -10.76
CA ASN A 104 3.07 -13.77 -10.52
C ASN A 104 2.30 -15.06 -10.80
N PRO A 105 1.76 -15.77 -9.77
CA PRO A 105 1.01 -17.01 -9.97
C PRO A 105 -0.32 -16.79 -10.72
N LEU A 106 -0.84 -15.56 -10.72
CA LEU A 106 -2.13 -15.21 -11.29
C LEU A 106 -2.03 -14.60 -12.70
N ALA A 107 -0.85 -14.56 -13.32
CA ALA A 107 -0.61 -13.87 -14.60
C ALA A 107 -1.52 -14.32 -15.76
N LYS A 108 -2.07 -15.55 -15.69
CA LYS A 108 -2.95 -16.12 -16.73
C LYS A 108 -4.44 -16.00 -16.41
N ILE A 109 -4.81 -15.45 -15.25
CA ILE A 109 -6.19 -15.35 -14.78
C ILE A 109 -6.71 -13.95 -15.07
N VAL A 110 -7.82 -13.85 -15.82
CA VAL A 110 -8.49 -12.58 -16.08
C VAL A 110 -9.70 -12.45 -15.15
N ILE A 111 -9.73 -11.38 -14.40
CA ILE A 111 -10.78 -11.06 -13.41
C ILE A 111 -11.90 -10.26 -14.10
N LYS A 112 -13.12 -10.78 -14.06
CA LYS A 112 -14.32 -10.14 -14.57
C LYS A 112 -15.31 -9.76 -13.47
N ASN A 113 -15.31 -10.50 -12.37
CA ASN A 113 -16.28 -10.33 -11.29
C ASN A 113 -15.74 -10.84 -9.94
N GLY A 114 -16.60 -10.75 -8.91
CA GLY A 114 -16.20 -11.14 -7.56
C GLY A 114 -15.97 -12.65 -7.35
N ALA A 115 -16.57 -13.53 -8.15
CA ALA A 115 -16.33 -14.97 -8.05
C ALA A 115 -14.92 -15.32 -8.55
N ASP A 116 -14.46 -14.63 -9.61
CA ASP A 116 -13.09 -14.79 -10.10
C ASP A 116 -12.05 -14.40 -9.05
N ILE A 117 -12.36 -13.42 -8.19
CA ILE A 117 -11.49 -13.03 -7.06
C ILE A 117 -11.36 -14.17 -6.06
N GLU A 118 -12.45 -14.83 -5.68
CA GLU A 118 -12.37 -15.97 -4.72
C GLU A 118 -11.51 -17.10 -5.30
N SER A 119 -11.68 -17.42 -6.58
CA SER A 119 -10.87 -18.42 -7.29
C SER A 119 -9.39 -18.01 -7.38
N ALA A 120 -9.12 -16.74 -7.69
CA ALA A 120 -7.76 -16.21 -7.76
C ALA A 120 -7.06 -16.27 -6.40
N VAL A 121 -7.77 -15.93 -5.32
CA VAL A 121 -7.23 -16.02 -3.95
C VAL A 121 -6.91 -17.47 -3.59
N THR A 122 -7.79 -18.42 -3.88
CA THR A 122 -7.51 -19.84 -3.65
C THR A 122 -6.25 -20.28 -4.39
N THR A 123 -6.14 -19.96 -5.68
CA THR A 123 -4.95 -20.26 -6.50
C THR A 123 -3.68 -19.64 -5.90
N LEU A 124 -3.75 -18.39 -5.43
CA LEU A 124 -2.60 -17.70 -4.84
C LEU A 124 -2.17 -18.33 -3.51
N LEU A 125 -3.12 -18.63 -2.63
CA LEU A 125 -2.85 -19.29 -1.34
C LEU A 125 -2.21 -20.67 -1.53
N GLU A 126 -2.70 -21.46 -2.48
CA GLU A 126 -2.13 -22.77 -2.84
C GLU A 126 -0.72 -22.62 -3.41
N SER A 127 -0.53 -21.73 -4.39
CA SER A 127 0.77 -21.47 -5.01
C SER A 127 1.83 -21.01 -3.99
N TRP A 128 1.43 -20.16 -3.06
CA TRP A 128 2.30 -19.67 -2.00
C TRP A 128 2.38 -20.59 -0.77
N LYS A 129 1.61 -21.67 -0.75
CA LYS A 129 1.54 -22.67 0.34
C LYS A 129 1.18 -22.08 1.70
N LEU A 130 0.21 -21.16 1.72
CA LEU A 130 -0.18 -20.42 2.92
C LEU A 130 -1.28 -21.10 3.73
N GLY A 131 -2.05 -22.02 3.12
CA GLY A 131 -3.26 -22.56 3.73
C GLY A 131 -4.38 -21.52 3.81
N ILE A 132 -5.37 -21.78 4.66
CA ILE A 132 -6.58 -20.94 4.80
C ILE A 132 -6.69 -20.27 6.17
N ASN A 133 -5.69 -20.44 7.03
CA ASN A 133 -5.65 -19.84 8.37
C ASN A 133 -5.27 -18.33 8.32
N ALA A 134 -5.37 -17.67 9.47
CA ALA A 134 -4.94 -16.28 9.59
C ALA A 134 -3.48 -16.09 9.17
N LEU A 135 -3.21 -15.09 8.35
CA LEU A 135 -1.86 -14.72 7.95
C LEU A 135 -1.16 -14.03 9.13
N PRO A 136 -0.04 -14.54 9.65
CA PRO A 136 0.57 -13.97 10.86
C PRO A 136 1.19 -12.59 10.62
N ASN A 137 1.99 -12.44 9.59
CA ASN A 137 2.64 -11.18 9.20
C ASN A 137 2.52 -10.97 7.69
N VAL A 138 1.70 -9.98 7.28
CA VAL A 138 1.46 -9.71 5.86
C VAL A 138 2.68 -9.07 5.20
N ILE A 139 3.39 -8.18 5.90
CA ILE A 139 4.55 -7.48 5.32
C ILE A 139 5.68 -8.48 5.04
N GLU A 140 6.05 -9.27 6.04
CA GLU A 140 7.08 -10.32 5.91
C GLU A 140 6.70 -11.34 4.83
N LEU A 141 5.43 -11.76 4.78
CA LEU A 141 4.93 -12.63 3.73
C LEU A 141 5.17 -12.05 2.32
N LEU A 142 4.87 -10.77 2.12
CA LEU A 142 5.06 -10.12 0.83
C LEU A 142 6.54 -10.04 0.47
N GLU A 143 7.40 -9.72 1.42
CA GLU A 143 8.85 -9.69 1.23
C GLU A 143 9.42 -11.07 0.92
N ASP A 144 8.94 -12.13 1.58
CA ASP A 144 9.28 -13.53 1.25
C ASP A 144 8.87 -13.94 -0.17
N LYS A 145 7.92 -13.22 -0.76
CA LYS A 145 7.49 -13.41 -2.16
C LYS A 145 8.13 -12.41 -3.12
N GLU A 146 9.27 -11.83 -2.74
CA GLU A 146 10.06 -10.90 -3.56
C GLU A 146 9.32 -9.57 -3.90
N ILE A 147 8.34 -9.19 -3.10
CA ILE A 147 7.64 -7.91 -3.21
C ILE A 147 8.27 -6.95 -2.21
N LYS A 148 8.80 -5.83 -2.67
CA LYS A 148 9.41 -4.83 -1.79
C LYS A 148 8.35 -4.01 -1.09
N VAL A 149 8.32 -4.03 0.23
CA VAL A 149 7.36 -3.25 1.02
C VAL A 149 8.09 -2.09 1.71
N ILE A 150 7.63 -0.87 1.43
CA ILE A 150 8.18 0.36 2.02
C ILE A 150 7.13 0.97 2.94
N GLU A 151 7.45 1.04 4.20
CA GLU A 151 6.64 1.73 5.19
C GLU A 151 7.10 3.19 5.32
N ILE A 152 6.17 4.14 5.15
CA ILE A 152 6.47 5.57 5.25
C ILE A 152 5.57 6.25 6.27
N ASP A 153 6.10 7.27 6.93
CA ASP A 153 5.34 8.20 7.75
C ASP A 153 4.72 9.25 6.81
N ALA A 154 3.41 9.22 6.66
CA ALA A 154 2.68 10.12 5.78
C ALA A 154 1.37 10.59 6.43
N LYS A 155 0.77 11.66 5.87
CA LYS A 155 -0.52 12.16 6.34
C LYS A 155 -1.62 11.11 6.22
N ALA A 156 -2.68 11.25 7.04
CA ALA A 156 -3.82 10.35 7.06
C ALA A 156 -4.61 10.25 5.74
N GLU A 157 -4.39 11.18 4.82
CA GLU A 157 -4.94 11.17 3.47
C GLU A 157 -4.23 10.20 2.52
N PHE A 158 -3.07 9.69 2.91
CA PHE A 158 -2.31 8.70 2.16
C PHE A 158 -2.46 7.32 2.81
N ASP A 159 -2.99 6.33 2.10
CA ASP A 159 -3.07 4.95 2.58
C ASP A 159 -1.87 4.13 2.12
N GLY A 160 -1.60 4.13 0.83
CA GLY A 160 -0.57 3.36 0.16
C GLY A 160 -0.65 3.51 -1.35
N PHE A 161 0.27 2.89 -2.04
CA PHE A 161 0.24 2.64 -3.48
C PHE A 161 1.10 1.44 -3.83
N SER A 162 0.92 0.94 -5.04
CA SER A 162 1.77 -0.08 -5.63
C SER A 162 2.32 0.36 -6.98
N GLY A 163 3.42 -0.27 -7.40
CA GLY A 163 4.07 0.00 -8.67
C GLY A 163 5.20 -0.97 -8.95
N TRP A 164 5.92 -0.73 -10.04
CA TRP A 164 7.02 -1.58 -10.47
C TRP A 164 8.32 -0.78 -10.55
N ALA A 165 9.34 -1.18 -9.82
CA ALA A 165 10.68 -0.64 -9.97
C ALA A 165 11.36 -1.33 -11.17
N ASN A 166 11.87 -0.51 -12.12
CA ASN A 166 12.51 -0.95 -13.35
C ASN A 166 11.66 -1.97 -14.14
N ASN A 167 10.32 -1.87 -14.08
CA ASN A 167 9.36 -2.78 -14.72
C ASN A 167 9.49 -4.27 -14.33
N LYS A 168 10.20 -4.60 -13.25
CA LYS A 168 10.49 -5.99 -12.85
C LYS A 168 10.20 -6.27 -11.39
N ILE A 169 10.43 -5.30 -10.50
CA ILE A 169 10.39 -5.50 -9.08
C ILE A 169 9.09 -4.91 -8.55
N PRO A 170 8.16 -5.71 -8.04
CA PRO A 170 6.94 -5.19 -7.47
C PRO A 170 7.23 -4.46 -6.17
N VAL A 171 6.62 -3.29 -6.00
CA VAL A 171 6.78 -2.41 -4.85
C VAL A 171 5.41 -2.08 -4.28
N ILE A 172 5.27 -2.21 -2.97
CA ILE A 172 4.10 -1.78 -2.21
C ILE A 172 4.56 -0.74 -1.19
N VAL A 173 3.84 0.35 -1.09
CA VAL A 173 4.09 1.40 -0.11
C VAL A 173 2.89 1.52 0.81
N VAL A 174 3.11 1.53 2.12
CA VAL A 174 2.05 1.65 3.13
C VAL A 174 2.37 2.75 4.14
N ASN A 175 1.35 3.38 4.67
CA ASN A 175 1.49 4.41 5.70
C ASN A 175 1.59 3.77 7.09
N THR A 176 2.64 4.11 7.84
CA THR A 176 2.89 3.61 9.20
C THR A 176 1.87 4.10 10.23
N ASN A 177 1.19 5.22 9.98
CA ASN A 177 0.30 5.89 10.94
C ASN A 177 -1.09 5.24 11.07
N PHE A 178 -1.32 4.11 10.43
CA PHE A 178 -2.58 3.38 10.54
C PHE A 178 -2.49 2.19 11.50
N SER A 179 -3.68 1.72 11.94
CA SER A 179 -3.76 0.47 12.71
C SER A 179 -3.19 -0.71 11.90
N ILE A 180 -2.78 -1.75 12.61
CA ILE A 180 -2.22 -2.96 11.99
C ILE A 180 -3.20 -3.56 10.98
N GLU A 181 -4.48 -3.66 11.33
CA GLU A 181 -5.52 -4.21 10.45
C GLU A 181 -5.63 -3.40 9.15
N ARG A 182 -5.52 -2.07 9.23
CA ARG A 182 -5.59 -1.20 8.05
C ARG A 182 -4.34 -1.32 7.20
N LYS A 183 -3.15 -1.39 7.80
CA LYS A 183 -1.90 -1.61 7.06
C LYS A 183 -1.91 -2.94 6.31
N ARG A 184 -2.30 -4.03 6.99
CA ARG A 184 -2.45 -5.37 6.40
C ARG A 184 -3.42 -5.37 5.22
N PHE A 185 -4.59 -4.76 5.42
CA PHE A 185 -5.60 -4.66 4.36
C PHE A 185 -5.11 -3.82 3.18
N THR A 186 -4.45 -2.68 3.44
CA THR A 186 -3.88 -1.82 2.40
C THR A 186 -2.80 -2.55 1.62
N ALA A 187 -1.86 -3.22 2.28
CA ALA A 187 -0.80 -3.97 1.62
C ALA A 187 -1.35 -5.06 0.67
N LEU A 188 -2.37 -5.80 1.11
CA LEU A 188 -3.03 -6.82 0.28
C LEU A 188 -3.91 -6.22 -0.82
N HIS A 189 -4.50 -5.04 -0.61
CA HIS A 189 -5.21 -4.32 -1.65
C HIS A 189 -4.25 -3.88 -2.76
N GLU A 190 -3.10 -3.34 -2.39
CA GLU A 190 -2.04 -2.94 -3.33
C GLU A 190 -1.42 -4.17 -4.03
N LEU A 191 -1.32 -5.31 -3.33
CA LEU A 191 -0.98 -6.58 -3.97
C LEU A 191 -1.98 -6.93 -5.08
N GLY A 192 -3.27 -6.73 -4.85
CA GLY A 192 -4.31 -6.95 -5.86
C GLY A 192 -4.04 -6.18 -7.15
N HIS A 193 -3.63 -4.91 -7.05
CA HIS A 193 -3.24 -4.10 -8.23
C HIS A 193 -2.00 -4.62 -8.96
N LEU A 194 -1.09 -5.31 -8.28
CA LEU A 194 0.14 -5.84 -8.87
C LEU A 194 -0.06 -7.21 -9.54
N VAL A 195 -0.91 -8.08 -8.99
CA VAL A 195 -0.97 -9.48 -9.40
C VAL A 195 -2.22 -9.84 -10.22
N LEU A 196 -3.29 -9.03 -10.14
CA LEU A 196 -4.54 -9.30 -10.85
C LEU A 196 -4.52 -8.67 -12.25
N SER A 197 -4.95 -9.43 -13.24
CA SER A 197 -5.23 -8.94 -14.58
C SER A 197 -6.74 -8.77 -14.74
N PHE A 198 -7.19 -7.55 -15.03
CA PHE A 198 -8.61 -7.24 -15.14
C PHE A 198 -9.09 -7.25 -16.58
N ASP A 199 -10.35 -7.61 -16.78
CA ASP A 199 -11.01 -7.47 -18.08
C ASP A 199 -10.98 -5.99 -18.50
N PRO A 200 -10.56 -5.67 -19.75
CA PRO A 200 -10.47 -4.28 -20.23
C PRO A 200 -11.79 -3.50 -20.23
N GLU A 201 -12.93 -4.18 -20.15
CA GLU A 201 -14.26 -3.55 -20.08
C GLU A 201 -14.62 -3.04 -18.67
N LEU A 202 -13.84 -3.40 -17.65
CA LEU A 202 -14.11 -2.96 -16.27
C LEU A 202 -13.66 -1.51 -16.06
N ASP A 203 -14.54 -0.73 -15.44
CA ASP A 203 -14.19 0.62 -15.00
C ASP A 203 -13.29 0.62 -13.76
N GLU A 204 -12.56 1.72 -13.55
CA GLU A 204 -11.63 1.89 -12.41
C GLU A 204 -12.33 1.67 -11.07
N LYS A 205 -13.59 2.10 -10.93
CA LYS A 205 -14.35 1.94 -9.68
C LYS A 205 -14.65 0.47 -9.37
N THR A 206 -14.90 -0.33 -10.40
CA THR A 206 -15.13 -1.76 -10.27
C THR A 206 -13.82 -2.48 -9.94
N ILE A 207 -12.72 -2.15 -10.62
CA ILE A 207 -11.38 -2.66 -10.31
C ILE A 207 -11.03 -2.40 -8.84
N GLU A 208 -11.26 -1.19 -8.35
CA GLU A 208 -11.04 -0.84 -6.95
C GLU A 208 -11.84 -1.71 -5.96
N LYS A 209 -13.11 -1.97 -6.27
CA LYS A 209 -13.95 -2.87 -5.46
C LYS A 209 -13.43 -4.31 -5.47
N LEU A 210 -12.96 -4.77 -6.62
CA LEU A 210 -12.39 -6.11 -6.76
C LEU A 210 -11.07 -6.24 -5.99
N CYS A 211 -10.21 -5.23 -6.00
CA CYS A 211 -9.00 -5.20 -5.17
C CYS A 211 -9.34 -5.17 -3.67
N HIS A 212 -10.39 -4.43 -3.25
CA HIS A 212 -10.87 -4.49 -1.87
C HIS A 212 -11.38 -5.89 -1.49
N ARG A 213 -12.14 -6.53 -2.39
CA ARG A 213 -12.61 -7.90 -2.19
C ARG A 213 -11.44 -8.88 -2.09
N PHE A 214 -10.44 -8.72 -2.94
CA PHE A 214 -9.21 -9.52 -2.91
C PHE A 214 -8.49 -9.40 -1.56
N ALA A 215 -8.28 -8.19 -1.06
CA ALA A 215 -7.65 -7.98 0.25
C ALA A 215 -8.41 -8.67 1.38
N GLY A 216 -9.74 -8.52 1.41
CA GLY A 216 -10.59 -9.20 2.38
C GLY A 216 -10.55 -10.72 2.26
N ALA A 217 -10.50 -11.25 1.02
CA ALA A 217 -10.42 -12.67 0.74
C ALA A 217 -9.07 -13.28 1.11
N MET A 218 -7.97 -12.53 0.93
CA MET A 218 -6.63 -12.94 1.38
C MET A 218 -6.53 -13.01 2.90
N LEU A 219 -7.09 -12.03 3.63
CA LEU A 219 -7.09 -12.03 5.09
C LEU A 219 -7.98 -13.12 5.68
N MET A 220 -9.07 -13.44 5.00
CA MET A 220 -10.05 -14.41 5.48
C MET A 220 -10.72 -15.10 4.28
N PRO A 221 -10.16 -16.21 3.77
CA PRO A 221 -10.67 -16.96 2.63
C PRO A 221 -12.14 -17.35 2.79
N GLN A 222 -12.85 -17.59 1.69
CA GLN A 222 -14.29 -17.84 1.71
C GLN A 222 -14.67 -18.99 2.64
N GLU A 223 -13.96 -20.11 2.58
CA GLU A 223 -14.21 -21.27 3.43
C GLU A 223 -14.06 -20.91 4.91
N THR A 224 -12.94 -20.30 5.28
CA THR A 224 -12.68 -19.84 6.64
C THR A 224 -13.74 -18.83 7.09
N PHE A 225 -14.11 -17.88 6.21
CA PHE A 225 -15.13 -16.89 6.55
C PHE A 225 -16.48 -17.55 6.86
N LEU A 226 -16.92 -18.50 6.04
CA LEU A 226 -18.19 -19.21 6.24
C LEU A 226 -18.19 -20.05 7.51
N ASN A 227 -17.06 -20.64 7.87
CA ASN A 227 -16.91 -21.43 9.09
C ASN A 227 -16.97 -20.55 10.35
N GLU A 228 -16.30 -19.41 10.37
CA GLU A 228 -16.21 -18.51 11.52
C GLU A 228 -17.44 -17.61 11.66
N PHE A 229 -17.88 -17.01 10.55
CA PHE A 229 -18.95 -16.03 10.53
C PHE A 229 -20.34 -16.67 10.33
N GLY A 230 -20.42 -17.76 9.58
CA GLY A 230 -21.66 -18.42 9.18
C GLY A 230 -22.26 -17.88 7.87
N SER A 231 -23.04 -18.72 7.19
CA SER A 231 -23.52 -18.48 5.83
C SER A 231 -24.78 -17.63 5.70
N ASN A 232 -25.58 -17.49 6.78
CA ASN A 232 -26.84 -16.73 6.76
C ASN A 232 -27.13 -16.12 8.13
N ARG A 233 -26.67 -14.91 8.34
CA ARG A 233 -26.70 -14.27 9.67
C ARG A 233 -27.69 -13.11 9.72
N LYS A 234 -28.71 -13.27 10.53
CA LYS A 234 -29.70 -12.21 10.85
C LYS A 234 -29.22 -11.30 12.00
N ARG A 235 -28.49 -11.86 12.95
CA ARG A 235 -27.97 -11.14 14.13
C ARG A 235 -26.47 -11.40 14.26
N ILE A 236 -25.73 -10.35 14.53
CA ILE A 236 -24.28 -10.37 14.72
C ILE A 236 -23.99 -9.41 15.86
N SER A 237 -23.34 -9.88 16.89
CA SER A 237 -22.92 -9.06 18.03
C SER A 237 -21.58 -8.38 17.72
N VAL A 238 -21.33 -7.24 18.36
CA VAL A 238 -20.04 -6.55 18.27
C VAL A 238 -18.92 -7.43 18.85
N GLY A 239 -19.20 -8.23 19.89
CA GLY A 239 -18.23 -9.15 20.48
C GLY A 239 -17.75 -10.21 19.51
N GLU A 240 -18.65 -10.81 18.69
CA GLU A 240 -18.25 -11.75 17.63
C GLU A 240 -17.34 -11.09 16.58
N LEU A 241 -17.66 -9.86 16.19
CA LEU A 241 -16.83 -9.13 15.22
C LEU A 241 -15.45 -8.78 15.80
N ILE A 242 -15.37 -8.45 17.09
CA ILE A 242 -14.09 -8.22 17.78
C ILE A 242 -13.27 -9.52 17.81
N ALA A 243 -13.86 -10.66 18.15
CA ALA A 243 -13.16 -11.93 18.20
C ALA A 243 -12.56 -12.32 16.82
N ILE A 244 -13.32 -12.14 15.74
CA ILE A 244 -12.82 -12.36 14.38
C ILE A 244 -11.70 -11.37 14.05
N LYS A 245 -11.86 -10.08 14.37
CA LYS A 245 -10.84 -9.07 14.15
C LYS A 245 -9.52 -9.43 14.84
N GLU A 246 -9.58 -9.82 16.10
CA GLU A 246 -8.41 -10.19 16.90
C GLU A 246 -7.75 -11.49 16.44
N SER A 247 -8.52 -12.42 15.89
CA SER A 247 -7.99 -13.68 15.36
C SER A 247 -7.34 -13.54 13.99
N TYR A 248 -7.95 -12.76 13.08
CA TYR A 248 -7.56 -12.70 11.67
C TYR A 248 -6.84 -11.41 11.27
N GLY A 249 -6.80 -10.39 12.13
CA GLY A 249 -6.20 -9.10 11.80
C GLY A 249 -6.92 -8.37 10.67
N ILE A 250 -8.24 -8.48 10.62
CA ILE A 250 -9.13 -7.82 9.66
C ILE A 250 -10.07 -6.87 10.39
N SER A 251 -10.26 -5.64 9.90
CA SER A 251 -11.14 -4.67 10.57
C SER A 251 -12.60 -5.11 10.56
N ILE A 252 -13.36 -4.68 11.57
CA ILE A 252 -14.81 -4.96 11.67
C ILE A 252 -15.56 -4.48 10.41
N GLN A 253 -15.15 -3.34 9.86
CA GLN A 253 -15.73 -2.82 8.63
C GLN A 253 -15.46 -3.73 7.43
N ALA A 254 -14.25 -4.29 7.34
CA ALA A 254 -13.88 -5.23 6.27
C ALA A 254 -14.58 -6.60 6.45
N ILE A 255 -14.75 -7.09 7.69
CA ILE A 255 -15.55 -8.29 7.99
C ILE A 255 -16.99 -8.13 7.47
N MET A 256 -17.64 -7.02 7.79
CA MET A 256 -19.01 -6.78 7.37
C MET A 256 -19.15 -6.56 5.85
N ALA A 257 -18.16 -5.94 5.21
CA ALA A 257 -18.11 -5.84 3.75
C ALA A 257 -18.00 -7.22 3.10
N ARG A 258 -17.12 -8.08 3.62
CA ARG A 258 -16.94 -9.44 3.14
C ARG A 258 -18.18 -10.30 3.38
N ALA A 259 -18.85 -10.17 4.53
CA ALA A 259 -20.12 -10.83 4.81
C ALA A 259 -21.22 -10.50 3.77
N LYS A 260 -21.27 -9.23 3.35
CA LYS A 260 -22.15 -8.80 2.25
C LYS A 260 -21.72 -9.41 0.91
N ASP A 261 -20.43 -9.34 0.59
CA ASP A 261 -19.89 -9.82 -0.70
C ASP A 261 -20.05 -11.34 -0.89
N LEU A 262 -20.08 -12.09 0.19
CA LEU A 262 -20.35 -13.53 0.22
C LEU A 262 -21.83 -13.89 0.42
N GLY A 263 -22.73 -12.89 0.52
CA GLY A 263 -24.17 -13.10 0.71
C GLY A 263 -24.55 -13.62 2.12
N CYS A 264 -23.64 -13.57 3.09
CA CYS A 264 -23.92 -13.99 4.46
C CYS A 264 -24.88 -13.06 5.20
N ILE A 265 -24.97 -11.81 4.76
CA ILE A 265 -25.91 -10.78 5.23
C ILE A 265 -26.56 -10.08 4.06
N SER A 266 -27.77 -9.54 4.27
CA SER A 266 -28.45 -8.72 3.25
C SER A 266 -27.80 -7.33 3.09
N GLU A 267 -28.03 -6.70 1.94
CA GLU A 267 -27.61 -5.31 1.69
C GLU A 267 -28.17 -4.34 2.73
N ASP A 268 -29.46 -4.48 3.13
CA ASP A 268 -30.06 -3.64 4.16
C ASP A 268 -29.34 -3.77 5.51
N ARG A 269 -28.91 -4.96 5.87
CA ARG A 269 -28.14 -5.20 7.07
C ARG A 269 -26.78 -4.50 7.00
N TYR A 270 -26.11 -4.58 5.87
CA TYR A 270 -24.85 -3.88 5.64
C TYR A 270 -25.03 -2.36 5.68
N ILE A 271 -26.07 -1.82 5.05
CA ILE A 271 -26.39 -0.38 5.10
C ILE A 271 -26.66 0.07 6.55
N SER A 272 -27.40 -0.72 7.32
CA SER A 272 -27.68 -0.42 8.74
C SER A 272 -26.39 -0.40 9.57
N PHE A 273 -25.47 -1.35 9.33
CA PHE A 273 -24.15 -1.36 9.94
C PHE A 273 -23.33 -0.11 9.56
N ARG A 274 -23.31 0.26 8.28
CA ARG A 274 -22.61 1.47 7.81
C ARG A 274 -23.17 2.75 8.48
N LYS A 275 -24.47 2.85 8.66
CA LYS A 275 -25.10 3.97 9.41
C LYS A 275 -24.61 3.99 10.85
N TRP A 276 -24.56 2.82 11.51
CA TRP A 276 -24.08 2.71 12.88
C TRP A 276 -22.60 3.12 13.01
N VAL A 277 -21.74 2.69 12.10
CA VAL A 277 -20.31 3.10 12.04
C VAL A 277 -20.20 4.61 11.85
N ASN A 278 -20.92 5.16 10.87
CA ASN A 278 -20.81 6.57 10.49
C ASN A 278 -21.37 7.54 11.54
N ALA A 279 -22.14 7.06 12.53
CA ALA A 279 -22.68 7.85 13.60
C ALA A 279 -21.66 8.25 14.70
N SER A 280 -20.42 7.72 14.66
CA SER A 280 -19.37 8.03 15.64
C SER A 280 -17.99 7.95 14.98
N ASP A 281 -17.12 8.91 15.26
CA ASP A 281 -15.74 8.90 14.77
C ASP A 281 -14.91 7.79 15.43
N ASP A 282 -15.18 7.46 16.68
CA ASP A 282 -14.54 6.34 17.37
C ASP A 282 -14.87 5.00 16.69
N ARG A 283 -16.14 4.81 16.28
CA ARG A 283 -16.54 3.60 15.53
C ARG A 283 -15.91 3.54 14.16
N LYS A 284 -15.79 4.68 13.45
CA LYS A 284 -15.06 4.74 12.16
C LYS A 284 -13.62 4.33 12.31
N LYS A 285 -12.98 4.71 13.41
CA LYS A 285 -11.59 4.37 13.74
C LYS A 285 -11.48 3.05 14.53
N GLU A 286 -12.60 2.41 14.83
CA GLU A 286 -12.69 1.19 15.63
C GLU A 286 -12.03 1.29 17.02
N ILE A 287 -12.04 2.49 17.62
CA ILE A 287 -11.51 2.73 18.96
C ILE A 287 -12.37 1.97 19.99
N GLY A 288 -11.73 1.19 20.87
CA GLY A 288 -12.40 0.36 21.86
C GLY A 288 -13.11 -0.88 21.29
N LEU A 289 -12.90 -1.19 20.02
CA LEU A 289 -13.47 -2.35 19.34
C LEU A 289 -12.41 -3.45 19.06
N GLY A 290 -11.64 -3.80 20.10
CA GLY A 290 -10.57 -4.80 20.00
C GLY A 290 -9.40 -4.35 19.14
N GLY A 291 -8.34 -5.18 19.06
CA GLY A 291 -7.16 -4.93 18.24
C GLY A 291 -6.36 -6.20 18.02
N TYR A 292 -5.87 -6.37 16.79
CA TYR A 292 -5.01 -7.50 16.44
C TYR A 292 -3.64 -7.34 17.08
N GLN A 293 -3.14 -8.41 17.72
CA GLN A 293 -1.85 -8.40 18.43
C GLN A 293 -0.68 -8.91 17.57
N GLY A 294 -0.94 -9.35 16.34
CA GLY A 294 0.10 -9.74 15.38
C GLY A 294 0.79 -8.54 14.71
N LYS A 295 1.62 -8.84 13.70
CA LYS A 295 2.34 -7.84 12.90
C LYS A 295 1.76 -7.72 11.50
#